data_e0e6476be53a91a0d233e6f43eb9c8b3
#
_entry.id   e0e6476be53a91a0d233e6f43eb9c8b3
#
_cell.length_a   1.000
_cell.length_b   1.000
_cell.length_c   1.000
_cell.angle_alpha   90.00
_cell.angle_beta   90.00
_cell.angle_gamma   90.00
#
_symmetry.space_group_name_H-M   'P 1'
#
loop_
_entity.id
_entity.type
_entity.pdbx_description
1 polymer ?
#
loop_
_entity_poly.entity_id
_entity_poly.type
_entity_poly.pdbx_seq_one_letter_code
_entity_poly.pdbx_strand_id
1 'polypeptide(L)'
;MSPASTDTASATEAKNGTATPFVNTMPDSSFSWQVTLAQKVIAITGANRGIGLGIAEVCLANSATFVYSLDLMEPGEETIALQTRYPNFRYIQTDVTSEESIEKAVNQVVEEAGRIDGLVANAGMTKHQPALKFERPELERMFNLNVFGAYFCAQIVARKFIELGIKGSIVMTAKGAKAMLNDPRLPRPHLTELPKPQAMRNMCHTLAMEWSKHGIRVNSISPGFVRTAMTYYVETSPDWDTKMEYYGGMPRLADPRELGGAYVYLLSDSSSYTTGIDIPIAGIVGAW
;
A
#
# COMPACT_ATOMS: atom_id res chain seq x y z
N MET A 1 -37.52 31.76 -62.28
CA MET A 1 -38.69 30.96 -61.91
C MET A 1 -38.27 29.51 -61.83
N SER A 2 -38.08 29.01 -60.66
CA SER A 2 -38.13 27.57 -60.34
C SER A 2 -38.01 27.41 -58.83
N PRO A 3 -38.79 26.60 -58.19
CA PRO A 3 -38.92 26.59 -56.74
C PRO A 3 -37.88 25.72 -56.06
N ALA A 4 -37.56 26.12 -54.83
CA ALA A 4 -36.65 25.45 -53.92
C ALA A 4 -37.22 24.10 -53.46
N SER A 5 -36.37 23.09 -53.45
CA SER A 5 -36.64 21.79 -52.82
C SER A 5 -36.29 21.85 -51.36
N THR A 6 -37.27 21.59 -50.51
CA THR A 6 -37.13 21.43 -49.07
C THR A 6 -36.72 19.96 -48.78
N ASP A 7 -35.44 19.78 -48.36
CA ASP A 7 -35.01 18.52 -47.78
C ASP A 7 -35.41 18.49 -46.31
N THR A 8 -36.31 17.58 -45.98
CA THR A 8 -36.66 17.25 -44.62
C THR A 8 -35.67 16.20 -44.09
N ALA A 9 -34.74 16.63 -43.27
CA ALA A 9 -33.87 15.73 -42.53
C ALA A 9 -34.68 15.00 -41.43
N SER A 10 -34.71 13.69 -41.54
CA SER A 10 -35.32 12.80 -40.58
C SER A 10 -34.57 12.87 -39.24
N ALA A 11 -35.28 13.27 -38.19
CA ALA A 11 -34.79 13.19 -36.84
C ALA A 11 -34.72 11.72 -36.41
N THR A 12 -33.50 11.26 -36.13
CA THR A 12 -33.23 9.94 -35.57
C THR A 12 -33.72 9.93 -34.11
N GLU A 13 -34.68 9.10 -33.79
CA GLU A 13 -35.18 8.86 -32.45
C GLU A 13 -34.02 8.46 -31.51
N ALA A 14 -33.75 9.27 -30.50
CA ALA A 14 -32.90 8.90 -29.38
C ALA A 14 -33.61 7.77 -28.60
N LYS A 15 -33.02 6.60 -28.58
CA LYS A 15 -33.49 5.48 -27.75
C LYS A 15 -33.48 5.95 -26.29
N ASN A 16 -34.65 6.12 -25.70
CA ASN A 16 -34.86 6.28 -24.26
C ASN A 16 -34.34 5.02 -23.55
N GLY A 17 -33.06 5.01 -23.19
CA GLY A 17 -32.53 4.09 -22.20
C GLY A 17 -33.19 4.45 -20.86
N THR A 18 -34.12 3.64 -20.40
CA THR A 18 -34.63 3.70 -19.04
C THR A 18 -33.45 3.47 -18.12
N ALA A 19 -32.91 4.54 -17.54
CA ALA A 19 -31.95 4.44 -16.45
C ALA A 19 -32.61 3.63 -15.34
N THR A 20 -32.03 2.47 -15.02
CA THR A 20 -32.47 1.69 -13.87
C THR A 20 -32.41 2.61 -12.64
N PRO A 21 -33.48 2.76 -11.88
CA PRO A 21 -33.45 3.65 -10.70
C PRO A 21 -32.33 3.16 -9.79
N PHE A 22 -31.50 4.11 -9.34
CA PHE A 22 -30.44 3.87 -8.36
C PHE A 22 -31.14 3.36 -7.08
N VAL A 23 -31.15 2.06 -6.88
CA VAL A 23 -31.66 1.48 -5.64
C VAL A 23 -30.59 1.79 -4.59
N ASN A 24 -30.84 2.81 -3.78
CA ASN A 24 -30.04 3.13 -2.60
C ASN A 24 -30.30 2.04 -1.56
N THR A 25 -29.66 0.88 -1.74
CA THR A 25 -29.62 -0.13 -0.70
C THR A 25 -28.65 0.39 0.36
N MET A 26 -29.19 1.05 1.38
CA MET A 26 -28.45 1.30 2.61
C MET A 26 -27.85 -0.04 3.05
N PRO A 27 -26.59 -0.07 3.51
CA PRO A 27 -26.02 -1.28 4.05
C PRO A 27 -26.99 -1.86 5.07
N ASP A 28 -27.21 -3.16 4.97
CA ASP A 28 -28.03 -3.92 5.91
C ASP A 28 -27.69 -3.51 7.36
N SER A 29 -28.66 -3.62 8.27
CA SER A 29 -28.49 -3.37 9.70
C SER A 29 -27.34 -4.15 10.38
N SER A 30 -26.73 -5.07 9.64
CA SER A 30 -25.51 -5.82 10.01
C SER A 30 -24.20 -5.08 9.78
N PHE A 31 -24.20 -3.84 9.22
CA PHE A 31 -22.95 -3.08 8.99
C PHE A 31 -22.27 -2.74 10.32
N SER A 32 -21.10 -3.33 10.55
CA SER A 32 -20.28 -3.00 11.72
C SER A 32 -19.49 -1.73 11.49
N TRP A 33 -19.72 -0.72 12.33
CA TRP A 33 -18.97 0.53 12.33
C TRP A 33 -17.60 0.41 13.02
N GLN A 34 -17.28 -0.77 13.56
CA GLN A 34 -16.01 -1.01 14.23
C GLN A 34 -14.89 -1.20 13.19
N VAL A 35 -13.80 -0.46 13.37
CA VAL A 35 -12.58 -0.65 12.59
C VAL A 35 -11.83 -1.85 13.18
N THR A 36 -12.07 -3.05 12.65
CA THR A 36 -11.49 -4.30 13.13
C THR A 36 -11.09 -5.20 11.97
N LEU A 37 -10.16 -6.11 12.22
CA LEU A 37 -9.74 -7.15 11.28
C LEU A 37 -10.22 -8.55 11.70
N ALA A 38 -11.26 -8.62 12.55
CA ALA A 38 -11.85 -9.89 12.94
C ALA A 38 -12.23 -10.71 11.70
N GLN A 39 -11.87 -12.01 11.70
CA GLN A 39 -12.05 -12.95 10.59
C GLN A 39 -11.24 -12.65 9.32
N LYS A 40 -10.28 -11.72 9.37
CA LYS A 40 -9.40 -11.40 8.23
C LYS A 40 -8.05 -12.09 8.38
N VAL A 41 -7.53 -12.54 7.25
CA VAL A 41 -6.17 -13.06 7.07
C VAL A 41 -5.38 -12.07 6.25
N ILE A 42 -4.31 -11.53 6.82
CA ILE A 42 -3.52 -10.44 6.23
C ILE A 42 -2.11 -10.94 5.93
N ALA A 43 -1.66 -10.73 4.71
CA ALA A 43 -0.26 -10.93 4.32
C ALA A 43 0.46 -9.58 4.20
N ILE A 44 1.67 -9.48 4.73
CA ILE A 44 2.48 -8.26 4.74
C ILE A 44 3.87 -8.59 4.22
N THR A 45 4.29 -7.98 3.12
CA THR A 45 5.64 -8.18 2.60
C THR A 45 6.65 -7.32 3.33
N GLY A 46 7.82 -7.89 3.67
CA GLY A 46 8.88 -7.20 4.41
C GLY A 46 8.44 -6.88 5.86
N ALA A 47 7.85 -7.84 6.57
CA ALA A 47 7.30 -7.63 7.91
C ALA A 47 8.14 -8.19 9.05
N ASN A 48 9.37 -8.66 8.81
CA ASN A 48 10.27 -9.10 9.87
C ASN A 48 10.98 -7.93 10.58
N ARG A 49 10.75 -6.68 10.17
CA ARG A 49 11.32 -5.48 10.82
C ARG A 49 10.62 -4.19 10.42
N GLY A 50 10.92 -3.13 11.16
CA GLY A 50 10.57 -1.76 10.83
C GLY A 50 9.08 -1.53 10.61
N ILE A 51 8.70 -0.83 9.53
CA ILE A 51 7.30 -0.47 9.25
C ILE A 51 6.43 -1.70 9.13
N GLY A 52 6.87 -2.73 8.40
CA GLY A 52 6.07 -3.94 8.21
C GLY A 52 5.77 -4.69 9.51
N LEU A 53 6.75 -4.77 10.43
CA LEU A 53 6.56 -5.39 11.74
C LEU A 53 5.60 -4.58 12.61
N GLY A 54 5.73 -3.23 12.61
CA GLY A 54 4.79 -2.36 13.32
C GLY A 54 3.35 -2.49 12.79
N ILE A 55 3.17 -2.58 11.47
CA ILE A 55 1.85 -2.83 10.87
C ILE A 55 1.32 -4.19 11.32
N ALA A 56 2.16 -5.24 11.31
CA ALA A 56 1.76 -6.57 11.74
C ALA A 56 1.26 -6.57 13.20
N GLU A 57 1.99 -5.93 14.11
CA GLU A 57 1.60 -5.79 15.51
C GLU A 57 0.22 -5.11 15.64
N VAL A 58 -0.01 -4.02 14.92
CA VAL A 58 -1.28 -3.29 14.99
C VAL A 58 -2.42 -4.09 14.36
N CYS A 59 -2.18 -4.83 13.27
CA CYS A 59 -3.19 -5.74 12.70
C CYS A 59 -3.60 -6.83 13.69
N LEU A 60 -2.63 -7.46 14.37
CA LEU A 60 -2.86 -8.47 15.39
C LEU A 60 -3.63 -7.90 16.59
N ALA A 61 -3.24 -6.72 17.07
CA ALA A 61 -3.93 -6.02 18.16
C ALA A 61 -5.39 -5.64 17.80
N ASN A 62 -5.70 -5.51 16.51
CA ASN A 62 -7.05 -5.26 16.00
C ASN A 62 -7.76 -6.53 15.50
N SER A 63 -7.44 -7.66 16.14
CA SER A 63 -8.15 -8.95 16.00
C SER A 63 -8.00 -9.64 14.65
N ALA A 64 -6.95 -9.39 13.88
CA ALA A 64 -6.69 -10.18 12.68
C ALA A 64 -6.59 -11.67 13.05
N THR A 65 -7.28 -12.53 12.29
CA THR A 65 -7.29 -13.98 12.53
C THR A 65 -5.89 -14.55 12.36
N PHE A 66 -5.22 -14.18 11.29
CA PHE A 66 -3.81 -14.44 11.06
C PHE A 66 -3.15 -13.23 10.41
N VAL A 67 -1.88 -13.02 10.72
CA VAL A 67 -1.00 -12.11 10.00
C VAL A 67 0.23 -12.91 9.55
N TYR A 68 0.51 -12.86 8.26
CA TYR A 68 1.67 -13.52 7.64
C TYR A 68 2.72 -12.48 7.27
N SER A 69 3.92 -12.66 7.79
CA SER A 69 5.13 -11.98 7.32
C SER A 69 5.68 -12.72 6.11
N LEU A 70 5.62 -12.10 4.95
CA LEU A 70 6.27 -12.57 3.72
C LEU A 70 7.60 -11.81 3.58
N ASP A 71 8.69 -12.37 4.07
CA ASP A 71 9.99 -11.68 4.12
C ASP A 71 11.11 -12.59 3.60
N LEU A 72 12.09 -11.99 2.94
CA LEU A 72 13.28 -12.69 2.47
C LEU A 72 14.18 -13.11 3.65
N MET A 73 14.21 -12.28 4.68
CA MET A 73 15.07 -12.44 5.85
C MET A 73 14.39 -13.29 6.91
N GLU A 74 15.17 -14.13 7.58
CA GLU A 74 14.70 -14.88 8.74
C GLU A 74 14.23 -13.94 9.88
N PRO A 75 13.29 -14.40 10.73
CA PRO A 75 12.82 -13.66 11.88
C PRO A 75 13.95 -13.26 12.83
N GLY A 76 14.09 -11.97 13.10
CA GLY A 76 14.97 -11.45 14.14
C GLY A 76 14.28 -11.44 15.52
N GLU A 77 15.00 -10.96 16.54
CA GLU A 77 14.54 -10.94 17.94
C GLU A 77 13.17 -10.28 18.12
N GLU A 78 12.95 -9.11 17.50
CA GLU A 78 11.67 -8.37 17.58
C GLU A 78 10.52 -9.17 16.96
N THR A 79 10.77 -9.87 15.85
CA THR A 79 9.78 -10.73 15.19
C THR A 79 9.44 -11.94 16.04
N ILE A 80 10.46 -12.59 16.62
CA ILE A 80 10.27 -13.75 17.53
C ILE A 80 9.49 -13.34 18.77
N ALA A 81 9.79 -12.16 19.34
CA ALA A 81 9.04 -11.62 20.46
C ALA A 81 7.56 -11.37 20.11
N LEU A 82 7.30 -10.84 18.90
CA LEU A 82 5.93 -10.64 18.44
C LEU A 82 5.21 -11.97 18.20
N GLN A 83 5.88 -12.99 17.64
CA GLN A 83 5.33 -14.35 17.48
C GLN A 83 4.99 -15.02 18.82
N THR A 84 5.82 -14.79 19.82
CA THR A 84 5.57 -15.29 21.19
C THR A 84 4.32 -14.64 21.79
N ARG A 85 4.14 -13.33 21.58
CA ARG A 85 2.98 -12.58 22.06
C ARG A 85 1.70 -12.90 21.29
N TYR A 86 1.82 -13.11 19.98
CA TYR A 86 0.72 -13.40 19.07
C TYR A 86 0.99 -14.69 18.28
N PRO A 87 0.54 -15.87 18.76
CA PRO A 87 0.78 -17.15 18.10
C PRO A 87 0.17 -17.25 16.69
N ASN A 88 -0.73 -16.33 16.32
CA ASN A 88 -1.32 -16.17 14.99
C ASN A 88 -0.50 -15.25 14.06
N PHE A 89 0.70 -14.84 14.48
CA PHE A 89 1.70 -14.23 13.59
C PHE A 89 2.60 -15.31 13.02
N ARG A 90 2.59 -15.46 11.70
CA ARG A 90 3.32 -16.48 10.95
C ARG A 90 4.38 -15.86 10.06
N TYR A 91 5.41 -16.62 9.74
CA TYR A 91 6.45 -16.23 8.80
C TYR A 91 6.52 -17.24 7.66
N ILE A 92 6.66 -16.72 6.43
CA ILE A 92 6.94 -17.49 5.23
C ILE A 92 8.09 -16.79 4.49
N GLN A 93 9.18 -17.52 4.24
CA GLN A 93 10.29 -16.98 3.47
C GLN A 93 9.83 -16.65 2.05
N THR A 94 10.01 -15.41 1.64
CA THR A 94 9.49 -14.93 0.35
C THR A 94 10.42 -13.90 -0.27
N ASP A 95 10.88 -14.17 -1.47
CA ASP A 95 11.55 -13.19 -2.32
C ASP A 95 10.50 -12.54 -3.25
N VAL A 96 10.16 -11.28 -2.98
CA VAL A 96 9.17 -10.54 -3.79
C VAL A 96 9.69 -10.15 -5.18
N THR A 97 10.96 -10.42 -5.50
CA THR A 97 11.49 -10.25 -6.86
C THR A 97 11.30 -11.49 -7.74
N SER A 98 10.77 -12.59 -7.17
CA SER A 98 10.44 -13.85 -7.85
C SER A 98 8.94 -14.13 -7.77
N GLU A 99 8.28 -14.16 -8.93
CA GLU A 99 6.85 -14.48 -9.02
C GLU A 99 6.55 -15.88 -8.47
N GLU A 100 7.41 -16.87 -8.76
CA GLU A 100 7.28 -18.23 -8.24
C GLU A 100 7.31 -18.24 -6.69
N SER A 101 8.24 -17.46 -6.09
CA SER A 101 8.33 -17.35 -4.63
C SER A 101 7.07 -16.72 -4.04
N ILE A 102 6.52 -15.69 -4.68
CA ILE A 102 5.28 -15.03 -4.26
C ILE A 102 4.10 -16.01 -4.36
N GLU A 103 3.95 -16.71 -5.50
CA GLU A 103 2.87 -17.67 -5.70
C GLU A 103 2.90 -18.80 -4.66
N LYS A 104 4.08 -19.35 -4.41
CA LYS A 104 4.28 -20.37 -3.36
C LYS A 104 3.85 -19.86 -1.99
N ALA A 105 4.28 -18.65 -1.62
CA ALA A 105 3.94 -18.06 -0.33
C ALA A 105 2.43 -17.79 -0.19
N VAL A 106 1.80 -17.23 -1.22
CA VAL A 106 0.36 -16.95 -1.22
C VAL A 106 -0.46 -18.25 -1.15
N ASN A 107 -0.05 -19.29 -1.87
CA ASN A 107 -0.69 -20.60 -1.79
C ASN A 107 -0.56 -21.21 -0.39
N GLN A 108 0.62 -21.12 0.23
CA GLN A 108 0.83 -21.57 1.60
C GLN A 108 -0.06 -20.83 2.61
N VAL A 109 -0.22 -19.49 2.48
CA VAL A 109 -1.16 -18.73 3.31
C VAL A 109 -2.58 -19.30 3.19
N VAL A 110 -3.02 -19.60 1.97
CA VAL A 110 -4.37 -20.14 1.72
C VAL A 110 -4.50 -21.58 2.22
N GLU A 111 -3.48 -22.41 2.07
CA GLU A 111 -3.47 -23.78 2.61
C GLU A 111 -3.58 -23.80 4.14
N GLU A 112 -2.84 -22.92 4.83
CA GLU A 112 -2.83 -22.87 6.30
C GLU A 112 -4.06 -22.18 6.90
N ALA A 113 -4.55 -21.11 6.29
CA ALA A 113 -5.61 -20.26 6.85
C ALA A 113 -6.97 -20.40 6.13
N GLY A 114 -7.03 -21.14 5.03
CA GLY A 114 -8.24 -21.33 4.23
C GLY A 114 -8.63 -20.11 3.37
N ARG A 115 -7.95 -18.96 3.54
CA ARG A 115 -8.27 -17.70 2.87
C ARG A 115 -7.13 -16.69 2.94
N ILE A 116 -7.24 -15.63 2.15
CA ILE A 116 -6.48 -14.39 2.28
C ILE A 116 -7.45 -13.23 2.03
N ASP A 117 -7.44 -12.18 2.87
CA ASP A 117 -8.36 -11.04 2.78
C ASP A 117 -7.66 -9.73 2.50
N GLY A 118 -6.40 -9.62 2.87
CA GLY A 118 -5.65 -8.40 2.71
C GLY A 118 -4.18 -8.63 2.38
N LEU A 119 -3.63 -7.74 1.56
CA LEU A 119 -2.21 -7.64 1.28
C LEU A 119 -1.69 -6.26 1.65
N VAL A 120 -0.57 -6.22 2.36
CA VAL A 120 0.25 -5.01 2.49
C VAL A 120 1.54 -5.20 1.70
N ALA A 121 1.66 -4.55 0.55
CA ALA A 121 2.87 -4.54 -0.26
C ALA A 121 3.83 -3.48 0.31
N ASN A 122 4.62 -3.89 1.32
CA ASN A 122 5.52 -3.00 2.06
C ASN A 122 7.01 -3.26 1.78
N ALA A 123 7.41 -4.46 1.35
CA ALA A 123 8.80 -4.78 1.06
C ALA A 123 9.48 -3.69 0.21
N GLY A 124 10.71 -3.36 0.54
CA GLY A 124 11.44 -2.34 -0.20
C GLY A 124 12.78 -2.01 0.40
N MET A 125 13.64 -1.45 -0.44
CA MET A 125 14.98 -0.99 -0.08
C MET A 125 15.20 0.44 -0.54
N THR A 126 16.20 1.08 0.05
CA THR A 126 16.73 2.36 -0.40
C THR A 126 18.24 2.31 -0.42
N LYS A 127 18.84 3.19 -1.22
CA LYS A 127 20.28 3.44 -1.21
C LYS A 127 20.53 4.95 -1.24
N HIS A 128 21.26 5.43 -0.25
CA HIS A 128 21.57 6.85 -0.10
C HIS A 128 22.88 7.20 -0.82
N GLN A 129 22.76 7.76 -2.02
CA GLN A 129 23.93 8.29 -2.76
C GLN A 129 23.51 9.41 -3.72
N PRO A 130 24.43 10.29 -4.16
CA PRO A 130 24.14 11.31 -5.16
C PRO A 130 23.63 10.72 -6.47
N ALA A 131 22.65 11.38 -7.11
CA ALA A 131 22.07 10.93 -8.37
C ALA A 131 23.10 10.61 -9.47
N LEU A 132 24.15 11.43 -9.56
CA LEU A 132 25.22 11.26 -10.55
C LEU A 132 26.12 10.02 -10.31
N LYS A 133 25.95 9.34 -9.16
CA LYS A 133 26.72 8.15 -8.80
C LYS A 133 25.93 6.85 -8.90
N PHE A 134 24.61 6.93 -9.24
CA PHE A 134 23.82 5.72 -9.42
C PHE A 134 24.20 5.01 -10.72
N GLU A 135 24.50 3.74 -10.58
CA GLU A 135 24.74 2.85 -11.70
C GLU A 135 23.46 2.10 -12.09
N ARG A 136 23.36 1.71 -13.35
CA ARG A 136 22.17 1.00 -13.89
C ARG A 136 21.79 -0.25 -13.07
N PRO A 137 22.71 -1.17 -12.70
CA PRO A 137 22.34 -2.37 -11.94
C PRO A 137 21.70 -2.06 -10.57
N GLU A 138 22.12 -0.97 -9.94
CA GLU A 138 21.56 -0.53 -8.65
C GLU A 138 20.14 -0.02 -8.80
N LEU A 139 19.89 0.77 -9.83
CA LEU A 139 18.55 1.25 -10.15
C LEU A 139 17.63 0.09 -10.52
N GLU A 140 18.08 -0.82 -11.38
CA GLU A 140 17.32 -2.01 -11.77
C GLU A 140 16.95 -2.86 -10.55
N ARG A 141 17.88 -3.08 -9.62
CA ARG A 141 17.59 -3.78 -8.36
C ARG A 141 16.53 -3.07 -7.52
N MET A 142 16.62 -1.74 -7.42
CA MET A 142 15.63 -0.95 -6.67
C MET A 142 14.25 -1.00 -7.33
N PHE A 143 14.17 -0.91 -8.66
CA PHE A 143 12.92 -1.04 -9.40
C PHE A 143 12.33 -2.44 -9.29
N ASN A 144 13.15 -3.48 -9.44
CA ASN A 144 12.71 -4.86 -9.33
C ASN A 144 12.08 -5.13 -7.96
N LEU A 145 12.70 -4.67 -6.87
CA LEU A 145 12.15 -4.86 -5.54
C LEU A 145 10.97 -3.93 -5.26
N ASN A 146 11.17 -2.61 -5.46
CA ASN A 146 10.24 -1.60 -4.98
C ASN A 146 8.98 -1.45 -5.82
N VAL A 147 9.07 -1.70 -7.13
CA VAL A 147 7.98 -1.46 -8.09
C VAL A 147 7.43 -2.78 -8.61
N PHE A 148 8.26 -3.58 -9.28
CA PHE A 148 7.80 -4.84 -9.86
C PHE A 148 7.41 -5.85 -8.78
N GLY A 149 8.19 -5.98 -7.70
CA GLY A 149 7.84 -6.84 -6.58
C GLY A 149 6.49 -6.49 -5.95
N ALA A 150 6.21 -5.21 -5.73
CA ALA A 150 4.92 -4.77 -5.22
C ALA A 150 3.78 -5.02 -6.23
N TYR A 151 4.02 -4.80 -7.52
CA TYR A 151 3.04 -5.07 -8.57
C TYR A 151 2.70 -6.57 -8.64
N PHE A 152 3.68 -7.45 -8.71
CA PHE A 152 3.45 -8.90 -8.82
C PHE A 152 2.83 -9.48 -7.55
N CYS A 153 3.20 -9.00 -6.36
CA CYS A 153 2.49 -9.35 -5.13
C CYS A 153 1.00 -8.99 -5.21
N ALA A 154 0.70 -7.76 -5.66
CA ALA A 154 -0.69 -7.31 -5.81
C ALA A 154 -1.45 -8.13 -6.85
N GLN A 155 -0.84 -8.42 -8.01
CA GLN A 155 -1.46 -9.18 -9.09
C GLN A 155 -1.76 -10.63 -8.69
N ILE A 156 -0.79 -11.32 -8.06
CA ILE A 156 -0.93 -12.72 -7.64
C ILE A 156 -2.01 -12.83 -6.56
N VAL A 157 -2.00 -11.91 -5.57
CA VAL A 157 -3.02 -11.90 -4.52
C VAL A 157 -4.41 -11.53 -5.09
N ALA A 158 -4.49 -10.59 -6.04
CA ALA A 158 -5.76 -10.25 -6.68
C ALA A 158 -6.35 -11.43 -7.46
N ARG A 159 -5.52 -12.20 -8.18
CA ARG A 159 -5.95 -13.46 -8.81
C ARG A 159 -6.53 -14.43 -7.77
N LYS A 160 -5.87 -14.54 -6.62
CA LYS A 160 -6.31 -15.41 -5.53
C LYS A 160 -7.62 -14.93 -4.90
N PHE A 161 -7.81 -13.61 -4.73
CA PHE A 161 -9.09 -13.06 -4.29
C PHE A 161 -10.23 -13.43 -5.25
N ILE A 162 -9.99 -13.30 -6.56
CA ILE A 162 -10.99 -13.65 -7.59
C ILE A 162 -11.30 -15.14 -7.57
N GLU A 163 -10.26 -15.99 -7.49
CA GLU A 163 -10.40 -17.44 -7.40
C GLU A 163 -11.25 -17.88 -6.20
N LEU A 164 -11.03 -17.26 -5.04
CA LEU A 164 -11.71 -17.57 -3.79
C LEU A 164 -13.05 -16.83 -3.62
N GLY A 165 -13.43 -15.94 -4.53
CA GLY A 165 -14.63 -15.10 -4.41
C GLY A 165 -14.56 -14.09 -3.25
N ILE A 166 -13.36 -13.67 -2.85
CA ILE A 166 -13.13 -12.76 -1.72
C ILE A 166 -13.05 -11.32 -2.23
N LYS A 167 -13.79 -10.41 -1.59
CA LYS A 167 -13.67 -8.96 -1.77
C LYS A 167 -12.48 -8.45 -0.96
N GLY A 168 -11.28 -8.56 -1.53
CA GLY A 168 -10.03 -8.28 -0.84
C GLY A 168 -9.64 -6.81 -0.78
N SER A 169 -8.64 -6.50 0.05
CA SER A 169 -8.02 -5.18 0.13
C SER A 169 -6.51 -5.26 -0.03
N ILE A 170 -5.97 -4.43 -0.92
CA ILE A 170 -4.52 -4.29 -1.15
C ILE A 170 -4.11 -2.89 -0.72
N VAL A 171 -3.10 -2.80 0.13
CA VAL A 171 -2.52 -1.53 0.59
C VAL A 171 -1.04 -1.50 0.24
N MET A 172 -0.64 -0.54 -0.58
CA MET A 172 0.75 -0.37 -0.98
C MET A 172 1.45 0.68 -0.14
N THR A 173 2.63 0.38 0.38
CA THR A 173 3.43 1.35 1.11
C THR A 173 4.25 2.18 0.11
N ALA A 174 3.82 3.41 -0.14
CA ALA A 174 4.47 4.35 -1.05
C ALA A 174 5.51 5.18 -0.27
N LYS A 175 6.67 4.61 0.03
CA LYS A 175 7.73 5.31 0.78
C LYS A 175 8.36 6.41 -0.06
N GLY A 176 8.42 7.65 0.46
CA GLY A 176 9.13 8.74 -0.18
C GLY A 176 8.82 10.11 0.38
N ALA A 177 9.81 10.79 0.94
CA ALA A 177 9.70 12.17 1.38
C ALA A 177 9.87 13.12 0.17
N LYS A 178 8.78 13.48 -0.47
CA LYS A 178 8.75 14.38 -1.63
C LYS A 178 9.26 15.80 -1.32
N ALA A 179 9.15 16.23 -0.06
CA ALA A 179 9.47 17.60 0.36
C ALA A 179 10.98 17.90 0.34
N MET A 180 11.85 16.90 0.50
CA MET A 180 13.30 17.12 0.51
C MET A 180 13.90 17.43 -0.87
N LEU A 181 13.16 17.25 -1.95
CA LEU A 181 13.70 17.35 -3.31
C LEU A 181 13.79 18.78 -3.85
N ASN A 182 13.11 19.75 -3.27
CA ASN A 182 12.93 21.07 -3.88
C ASN A 182 13.45 22.27 -3.07
N ASP A 183 14.07 22.09 -1.92
CA ASP A 183 14.63 23.21 -1.18
C ASP A 183 16.10 23.46 -1.56
N PRO A 184 16.42 24.60 -2.23
CA PRO A 184 17.78 24.93 -2.64
C PRO A 184 18.71 25.22 -1.45
N ARG A 185 18.18 25.39 -0.25
CA ARG A 185 18.95 25.67 0.99
C ARG A 185 19.43 24.42 1.69
N LEU A 186 18.91 23.24 1.34
CA LEU A 186 19.36 22.00 1.91
C LEU A 186 20.57 21.44 1.15
N PRO A 187 21.51 20.78 1.83
CA PRO A 187 22.52 20.01 1.13
C PRO A 187 21.82 19.04 0.19
N ARG A 188 22.17 19.13 -1.09
CA ARG A 188 21.50 18.52 -2.25
C ARG A 188 20.85 17.18 -1.92
N PRO A 189 19.55 17.03 -2.20
CA PRO A 189 18.86 15.79 -1.90
C PRO A 189 19.54 14.63 -2.62
N HIS A 190 19.79 13.58 -1.90
CA HIS A 190 20.23 12.33 -2.50
C HIS A 190 19.01 11.68 -3.18
N LEU A 191 19.23 11.09 -4.35
CA LEU A 191 18.24 10.36 -5.13
C LEU A 191 17.90 9.02 -4.45
N THR A 192 17.39 9.10 -3.22
CA THR A 192 17.23 7.92 -2.38
C THR A 192 15.96 7.15 -2.63
N GLU A 193 14.96 7.78 -3.32
CA GLU A 193 13.61 7.22 -3.37
C GLU A 193 12.86 7.46 -4.70
N LEU A 194 13.57 7.66 -5.80
CA LEU A 194 13.03 8.16 -7.06
C LEU A 194 11.83 7.42 -7.66
N PRO A 195 11.73 6.09 -7.69
CA PRO A 195 10.61 5.50 -8.42
C PRO A 195 9.39 5.16 -7.57
N LYS A 196 9.56 4.95 -6.26
CA LYS A 196 8.54 4.27 -5.47
C LYS A 196 7.25 5.08 -5.22
N PRO A 197 7.27 6.33 -4.72
CA PRO A 197 6.03 6.97 -4.28
C PRO A 197 5.05 7.23 -5.40
N GLN A 198 5.52 7.83 -6.48
CA GLN A 198 4.67 8.22 -7.59
C GLN A 198 4.21 7.01 -8.40
N ALA A 199 5.11 6.05 -8.64
CA ALA A 199 4.76 4.81 -9.31
C ALA A 199 3.71 4.03 -8.51
N MET A 200 3.85 3.94 -7.18
CA MET A 200 2.89 3.24 -6.32
C MET A 200 1.52 3.91 -6.29
N ARG A 201 1.46 5.24 -6.19
CA ARG A 201 0.19 5.99 -6.22
C ARG A 201 -0.55 5.80 -7.54
N ASN A 202 0.15 5.98 -8.66
CA ASN A 202 -0.43 5.80 -9.99
C ASN A 202 -0.87 4.35 -10.22
N MET A 203 -0.06 3.39 -9.79
CA MET A 203 -0.39 1.97 -9.84
C MET A 203 -1.64 1.66 -9.04
N CYS A 204 -1.75 2.15 -7.80
CA CYS A 204 -2.95 1.97 -6.98
C CYS A 204 -4.20 2.50 -7.65
N HIS A 205 -4.13 3.70 -8.24
CA HIS A 205 -5.27 4.28 -8.94
C HIS A 205 -5.70 3.42 -10.13
N THR A 206 -4.76 3.01 -10.97
CA THR A 206 -5.04 2.17 -12.14
C THR A 206 -5.61 0.81 -11.75
N LEU A 207 -4.99 0.12 -10.79
CA LEU A 207 -5.44 -1.19 -10.34
C LEU A 207 -6.79 -1.13 -9.61
N ALA A 208 -7.05 -0.04 -8.86
CA ALA A 208 -8.35 0.20 -8.23
C ALA A 208 -9.47 0.30 -9.28
N MET A 209 -9.23 1.04 -10.38
CA MET A 209 -10.22 1.16 -11.47
C MET A 209 -10.47 -0.19 -12.15
N GLU A 210 -9.42 -0.95 -12.41
CA GLU A 210 -9.51 -2.23 -13.14
C GLU A 210 -10.19 -3.33 -12.30
N TRP A 211 -9.85 -3.41 -10.99
CA TRP A 211 -10.24 -4.53 -10.13
C TRP A 211 -11.47 -4.26 -9.27
N SER A 212 -11.99 -3.04 -9.24
CA SER A 212 -13.22 -2.68 -8.49
C SER A 212 -14.43 -3.54 -8.89
N LYS A 213 -14.53 -3.94 -10.16
CA LYS A 213 -15.59 -4.85 -10.65
C LYS A 213 -15.58 -6.23 -9.96
N HIS A 214 -14.46 -6.63 -9.37
CA HIS A 214 -14.32 -7.85 -8.57
C HIS A 214 -14.48 -7.59 -7.07
N GLY A 215 -14.81 -6.35 -6.67
CA GLY A 215 -14.91 -5.95 -5.27
C GLY A 215 -13.56 -5.81 -4.56
N ILE A 216 -12.45 -5.76 -5.32
CA ILE A 216 -11.10 -5.60 -4.79
C ILE A 216 -10.81 -4.11 -4.66
N ARG A 217 -10.36 -3.68 -3.47
CA ARG A 217 -9.92 -2.31 -3.19
C ARG A 217 -8.40 -2.24 -3.22
N VAL A 218 -7.87 -1.19 -3.84
CA VAL A 218 -6.41 -0.94 -3.91
C VAL A 218 -6.15 0.50 -3.50
N ASN A 219 -5.34 0.68 -2.45
CA ASN A 219 -5.00 1.99 -1.91
C ASN A 219 -3.51 2.07 -1.60
N SER A 220 -3.01 3.27 -1.34
CA SER A 220 -1.65 3.45 -0.86
C SER A 220 -1.59 4.25 0.44
N ILE A 221 -0.52 4.04 1.19
CA ILE A 221 -0.15 4.86 2.32
C ILE A 221 1.25 5.40 2.05
N SER A 222 1.41 6.72 2.22
CA SER A 222 2.68 7.42 2.06
C SER A 222 3.24 7.81 3.43
N PRO A 223 4.16 7.01 4.01
CA PRO A 223 4.81 7.35 5.27
C PRO A 223 5.73 8.56 5.14
N GLY A 224 5.81 9.38 6.20
CA GLY A 224 6.90 10.33 6.39
C GLY A 224 8.14 9.66 7.00
N PHE A 225 8.82 10.39 7.87
CA PHE A 225 9.96 9.85 8.60
C PHE A 225 9.51 8.93 9.73
N VAL A 226 9.88 7.67 9.63
CA VAL A 226 9.54 6.62 10.60
C VAL A 226 10.82 6.03 11.19
N ARG A 227 10.87 5.84 12.49
CA ARG A 227 12.03 5.27 13.19
C ARG A 227 12.25 3.82 12.78
N THR A 228 13.23 3.60 11.93
CA THR A 228 13.63 2.29 11.41
C THR A 228 15.14 2.27 11.17
N ALA A 229 15.71 1.10 10.95
CA ALA A 229 17.10 0.98 10.56
C ALA A 229 17.47 1.79 9.29
N MET A 230 16.47 2.08 8.45
CA MET A 230 16.65 2.86 7.22
C MET A 230 16.79 4.37 7.49
N THR A 231 16.29 4.87 8.62
CA THR A 231 16.24 6.29 8.98
C THR A 231 17.14 6.66 10.16
N TYR A 232 17.90 5.72 10.73
CA TYR A 232 18.74 5.98 11.90
C TYR A 232 19.75 7.14 11.67
N TYR A 233 20.23 7.29 10.42
CA TYR A 233 21.16 8.37 10.06
C TYR A 233 20.54 9.76 10.15
N VAL A 234 19.24 9.85 10.13
CA VAL A 234 18.49 11.11 10.20
C VAL A 234 18.61 11.69 11.61
N GLU A 235 18.40 10.87 12.65
CA GLU A 235 18.55 11.29 14.06
C GLU A 235 20.00 11.61 14.43
N THR A 236 20.97 11.05 13.72
CA THR A 236 22.39 11.30 13.97
C THR A 236 22.94 12.53 13.22
N SER A 237 22.13 13.18 12.37
CA SER A 237 22.53 14.39 11.66
C SER A 237 22.65 15.57 12.63
N PRO A 238 23.76 16.32 12.65
CA PRO A 238 23.99 17.42 13.59
C PRO A 238 22.95 18.55 13.50
N ASP A 239 22.30 18.69 12.35
CA ASP A 239 21.29 19.73 12.03
C ASP A 239 19.85 19.16 11.98
N TRP A 240 19.63 18.00 12.57
CA TRP A 240 18.34 17.30 12.59
C TRP A 240 17.21 18.16 13.13
N ASP A 241 17.39 18.75 14.31
CA ASP A 241 16.36 19.56 14.98
C ASP A 241 15.97 20.76 14.12
N THR A 242 16.93 21.51 13.59
CA THR A 242 16.70 22.65 12.70
C THR A 242 15.99 22.25 11.42
N LYS A 243 16.34 21.10 10.85
CA LYS A 243 15.68 20.58 9.66
C LYS A 243 14.23 20.18 9.95
N MET A 244 13.96 19.56 11.07
CA MET A 244 12.60 19.16 11.45
C MET A 244 11.72 20.36 11.76
N GLU A 245 12.23 21.38 12.43
CA GLU A 245 11.53 22.65 12.64
C GLU A 245 11.21 23.35 11.31
N TYR A 246 12.15 23.33 10.37
CA TYR A 246 11.98 23.93 9.05
C TYR A 246 10.86 23.26 8.24
N TYR A 247 10.75 21.93 8.29
CA TYR A 247 9.71 21.19 7.57
C TYR A 247 8.31 21.33 8.20
N GLY A 248 8.21 22.02 9.33
CA GLY A 248 6.97 22.56 9.86
C GLY A 248 5.89 21.56 10.21
N GLY A 249 6.29 20.44 10.80
CA GLY A 249 5.35 19.41 11.21
C GLY A 249 5.58 18.93 12.63
N MET A 250 5.30 17.68 12.85
CA MET A 250 5.68 17.00 14.08
C MET A 250 7.19 16.80 14.07
N PRO A 251 7.97 17.48 14.96
CA PRO A 251 9.44 17.46 14.90
C PRO A 251 10.02 16.19 15.53
N ARG A 252 9.58 15.03 15.07
CA ARG A 252 10.03 13.72 15.52
C ARG A 252 9.84 12.66 14.46
N LEU A 253 10.55 11.55 14.58
CA LEU A 253 10.23 10.35 13.83
C LEU A 253 8.95 9.71 14.39
N ALA A 254 8.13 9.17 13.51
CA ALA A 254 7.00 8.35 13.91
C ALA A 254 7.48 6.98 14.41
N ASP A 255 6.79 6.40 15.37
CA ASP A 255 6.90 4.97 15.68
C ASP A 255 6.25 4.17 14.53
N PRO A 256 6.82 3.04 14.09
CA PRO A 256 6.22 2.19 13.05
C PRO A 256 4.74 1.84 13.29
N ARG A 257 4.33 1.69 14.55
CA ARG A 257 2.95 1.38 14.94
C ARG A 257 1.98 2.52 14.72
N GLU A 258 2.45 3.77 14.70
CA GLU A 258 1.58 4.94 14.43
C GLU A 258 0.99 4.92 13.01
N LEU A 259 1.61 4.18 12.10
CA LEU A 259 1.07 3.99 10.76
C LEU A 259 -0.05 2.94 10.74
N GLY A 260 -0.02 1.98 11.67
CA GLY A 260 -0.85 0.79 11.66
C GLY A 260 -2.35 1.07 11.60
N GLY A 261 -2.82 2.13 12.28
CA GLY A 261 -4.25 2.47 12.31
C GLY A 261 -4.85 2.72 10.91
N ALA A 262 -4.12 3.39 10.02
CA ALA A 262 -4.60 3.62 8.66
C ALA A 262 -4.58 2.33 7.81
N TYR A 263 -3.60 1.44 8.04
CA TYR A 263 -3.62 0.13 7.39
C TYR A 263 -4.80 -0.71 7.86
N VAL A 264 -5.08 -0.73 9.17
CA VAL A 264 -6.25 -1.42 9.73
C VAL A 264 -7.55 -0.87 9.13
N TYR A 265 -7.69 0.46 9.02
CA TYR A 265 -8.84 1.08 8.35
C TYR A 265 -8.98 0.58 6.91
N LEU A 266 -7.93 0.69 6.09
CA LEU A 266 -7.97 0.31 4.68
C LEU A 266 -8.17 -1.20 4.46
N LEU A 267 -7.71 -2.05 5.37
CA LEU A 267 -7.88 -3.50 5.32
C LEU A 267 -9.25 -3.96 5.85
N SER A 268 -9.92 -3.14 6.66
CA SER A 268 -11.21 -3.46 7.27
C SER A 268 -12.39 -3.20 6.32
N ASP A 269 -13.56 -3.71 6.69
CA ASP A 269 -14.81 -3.46 5.97
C ASP A 269 -15.32 -2.03 6.15
N SER A 270 -14.82 -1.28 7.16
CA SER A 270 -15.13 0.14 7.36
C SER A 270 -14.68 1.03 6.19
N SER A 271 -13.75 0.56 5.36
CA SER A 271 -13.30 1.24 4.16
C SER A 271 -13.89 0.67 2.86
N SER A 272 -15.07 0.03 2.94
CA SER A 272 -15.69 -0.68 1.81
C SER A 272 -15.92 0.18 0.56
N TYR A 273 -16.01 1.50 0.69
CA TYR A 273 -16.14 2.45 -0.43
C TYR A 273 -14.86 3.26 -0.69
N THR A 274 -13.74 2.89 -0.06
CA THR A 274 -12.45 3.58 -0.18
C THR A 274 -11.51 2.79 -1.08
N THR A 275 -11.27 3.27 -2.30
CA THR A 275 -10.33 2.66 -3.25
C THR A 275 -9.70 3.71 -4.15
N GLY A 276 -8.49 3.47 -4.64
CA GLY A 276 -7.76 4.36 -5.55
C GLY A 276 -7.16 5.60 -4.89
N ILE A 277 -7.08 5.67 -3.55
CA ILE A 277 -6.56 6.82 -2.83
C ILE A 277 -5.17 6.58 -2.24
N ASP A 278 -4.49 7.68 -1.92
CA ASP A 278 -3.28 7.69 -1.11
C ASP A 278 -3.54 8.40 0.22
N ILE A 279 -3.16 7.78 1.33
CA ILE A 279 -3.24 8.40 2.66
C ILE A 279 -1.84 8.77 3.12
N PRO A 280 -1.47 10.05 3.18
CA PRO A 280 -0.20 10.48 3.75
C PRO A 280 -0.25 10.39 5.28
N ILE A 281 0.72 9.67 5.87
CA ILE A 281 0.94 9.62 7.32
C ILE A 281 2.37 10.11 7.56
N ALA A 282 2.54 11.41 7.48
CA ALA A 282 3.87 12.00 7.30
C ALA A 282 4.22 13.08 8.34
N GLY A 283 3.35 13.38 9.28
CA GLY A 283 3.57 14.49 10.21
C GLY A 283 3.82 15.82 9.48
N ILE A 284 3.21 16.00 8.30
CA ILE A 284 3.34 17.11 7.32
C ILE A 284 4.53 16.98 6.37
N VAL A 285 5.65 16.37 6.75
CA VAL A 285 6.81 16.23 5.87
C VAL A 285 6.48 15.36 4.66
N GLY A 286 6.53 15.93 3.45
CA GLY A 286 6.37 15.16 2.21
C GLY A 286 4.94 14.77 1.85
N ALA A 287 3.94 15.39 2.46
CA ALA A 287 2.52 15.07 2.23
C ALA A 287 1.96 15.57 0.88
N TRP A 288 2.75 16.22 0.04
CA TRP A 288 2.29 16.88 -1.19
C TRP A 288 2.75 16.19 -2.47
#